data_40e1983192a7d312b3d939f6a2f3adb9
#
_entry.id   40e1983192a7d312b3d939f6a2f3adb9
#
_cell.length_a   1.000
_cell.length_b   1.000
_cell.length_c   1.000
_cell.angle_alpha   90.00
_cell.angle_beta   90.00
_cell.angle_gamma   90.00
#
_symmetry.space_group_name_H-M   'P 1'
#
loop_
_entity.id
_entity.type
_entity.pdbx_description
1 polymer ?
#
loop_
_entity_poly.entity_id
_entity_poly.type
_entity_poly.pdbx_seq_one_letter_code
_entity_poly.pdbx_strand_id
1 'polypeptide(L)'
;MEYLEEAFADTTALLPRAPVELARVRALAQLIACDVHPLNNLRVMQVLERDFALAAAQRQQWTRLWMERGFAALETRLARDAQTGRFCHGDAPGLADCVLIPQLYNAHRFEVDLAPYRTRMRALVASTSRMRSAPQSPP
;
A
#
# COMPACT_ATOMS: atom_id res chain seq x y z
N MET A 1 -11.81 9.24 -0.60
CA MET A 1 -11.97 8.70 0.78
C MET A 1 -12.16 9.81 1.80
N GLU A 2 -11.42 10.92 1.77
CA GLU A 2 -11.64 12.04 2.70
C GLU A 2 -13.06 12.63 2.62
N TYR A 3 -13.63 12.77 1.42
CA TYR A 3 -15.05 13.13 1.27
C TYR A 3 -16.00 12.20 2.05
N LEU A 4 -15.71 10.89 2.08
CA LEU A 4 -16.56 9.94 2.84
C LEU A 4 -16.43 10.14 4.34
N GLU A 5 -15.25 10.51 4.85
CA GLU A 5 -15.04 10.87 6.26
C GLU A 5 -15.87 12.08 6.67
N GLU A 6 -15.94 13.10 5.80
CA GLU A 6 -16.70 14.32 6.06
C GLU A 6 -18.21 14.11 5.90
N ALA A 7 -18.61 13.36 4.86
CA ALA A 7 -20.03 13.12 4.55
C ALA A 7 -20.70 12.10 5.48
N PHE A 8 -19.93 11.19 6.09
CA PHE A 8 -20.43 10.10 6.93
C PHE A 8 -19.70 10.07 8.29
N ALA A 9 -19.70 11.21 8.97
CA ALA A 9 -18.96 11.42 10.23
C ALA A 9 -19.39 10.48 11.38
N ASP A 10 -20.55 9.84 11.29
CA ASP A 10 -21.07 8.88 12.28
C ASP A 10 -20.54 7.45 12.08
N THR A 11 -19.67 7.22 11.09
CA THR A 11 -19.05 5.92 10.84
C THR A 11 -17.68 5.83 11.51
N THR A 12 -17.05 4.63 11.42
CA THR A 12 -15.68 4.44 11.92
C THR A 12 -14.71 5.36 11.17
N ALA A 13 -14.08 6.28 11.91
CA ALA A 13 -13.15 7.24 11.33
C ALA A 13 -11.89 6.55 10.80
N LEU A 14 -11.54 6.83 9.55
CA LEU A 14 -10.29 6.38 8.91
C LEU A 14 -9.15 7.37 9.09
N LEU A 15 -9.45 8.58 9.54
CA LEU A 15 -8.49 9.66 9.76
C LEU A 15 -8.54 10.16 11.20
N PRO A 16 -7.38 10.37 11.85
CA PRO A 16 -7.33 11.00 13.16
C PRO A 16 -7.69 12.49 13.07
N ARG A 17 -8.22 13.04 14.17
CA ARG A 17 -8.62 14.46 14.23
C ARG A 17 -7.46 15.40 14.55
N ALA A 18 -6.43 14.93 15.28
CA ALA A 18 -5.28 15.74 15.65
C ALA A 18 -4.45 16.09 14.40
N PRO A 19 -4.11 17.35 14.14
CA PRO A 19 -3.48 17.78 12.89
C PRO A 19 -2.16 17.06 12.57
N VAL A 20 -1.34 16.81 13.57
CA VAL A 20 -0.04 16.12 13.39
C VAL A 20 -0.25 14.66 13.00
N GLU A 21 -1.17 13.97 13.65
CA GLU A 21 -1.52 12.58 13.36
C GLU A 21 -2.18 12.47 11.98
N LEU A 22 -3.08 13.40 11.65
CA LEU A 22 -3.72 13.51 10.34
C LEU A 22 -2.68 13.66 9.23
N ALA A 23 -1.72 14.57 9.42
CA ALA A 23 -0.61 14.78 8.47
C ALA A 23 0.23 13.51 8.31
N ARG A 24 0.51 12.79 9.41
CA ARG A 24 1.24 11.53 9.38
C ARG A 24 0.49 10.46 8.58
N VAL A 25 -0.79 10.25 8.85
CA VAL A 25 -1.60 9.23 8.14
C VAL A 25 -1.69 9.55 6.65
N ARG A 26 -1.90 10.83 6.30
CA ARG A 26 -1.88 11.28 4.91
C ARG A 26 -0.52 11.04 4.24
N ALA A 27 0.60 11.32 4.93
CA ALA A 27 1.94 11.09 4.39
C ALA A 27 2.21 9.60 4.13
N LEU A 28 1.77 8.69 5.00
CA LEU A 28 1.87 7.25 4.77
C LEU A 28 1.01 6.79 3.58
N ALA A 29 -0.23 7.28 3.49
CA ALA A 29 -1.13 6.97 2.39
C ALA A 29 -0.57 7.48 1.04
N GLN A 30 -0.07 8.72 1.01
CA GLN A 30 0.48 9.36 -0.18
C GLN A 30 1.78 8.72 -0.66
N LEU A 31 2.62 8.20 0.24
CA LEU A 31 3.81 7.44 -0.13
C LEU A 31 3.41 6.27 -1.06
N ILE A 32 2.33 5.58 -0.77
CA ILE A 32 1.85 4.49 -1.63
C ILE A 32 1.08 5.03 -2.85
N ALA A 33 0.13 5.93 -2.63
CA ALA A 33 -0.78 6.39 -3.68
C ALA A 33 -0.11 7.29 -4.73
N CYS A 34 0.89 8.08 -4.34
CA CYS A 34 1.52 9.08 -5.19
C CYS A 34 2.93 8.72 -5.66
N ASP A 35 3.60 7.78 -4.98
CA ASP A 35 4.98 7.42 -5.31
C ASP A 35 5.11 5.96 -5.80
N VAL A 36 4.52 4.98 -5.11
CA VAL A 36 4.63 3.57 -5.50
C VAL A 36 3.63 3.21 -6.59
N HIS A 37 2.35 3.43 -6.32
CA HIS A 37 1.26 2.98 -7.20
C HIS A 37 1.31 3.56 -8.62
N PRO A 38 1.61 4.84 -8.84
CA PRO A 38 1.68 5.40 -10.19
C PRO A 38 2.76 4.78 -11.06
N LEU A 39 3.89 4.35 -10.48
CA LEU A 39 5.02 3.79 -11.21
C LEU A 39 4.80 2.35 -11.67
N ASN A 40 3.82 1.65 -11.11
CA ASN A 40 3.42 0.31 -11.55
C ASN A 40 2.00 0.28 -12.16
N ASN A 41 1.47 1.44 -12.53
CA ASN A 41 0.18 1.57 -13.18
C ASN A 41 0.23 1.04 -14.63
N LEU A 42 -0.90 0.48 -15.10
CA LEU A 42 -1.04 -0.08 -16.44
C LEU A 42 -0.58 0.89 -17.55
N ARG A 43 -0.93 2.16 -17.46
CA ARG A 43 -0.53 3.17 -18.46
C ARG A 43 0.98 3.35 -18.55
N VAL A 44 1.70 3.26 -17.42
CA VAL A 44 3.17 3.32 -17.41
C VAL A 44 3.75 2.06 -18.05
N MET A 45 3.22 0.89 -17.71
CA MET A 45 3.64 -0.39 -18.31
C MET A 45 3.44 -0.39 -19.83
N GLN A 46 2.35 0.17 -20.33
CA GLN A 46 2.06 0.30 -21.77
C GLN A 46 3.06 1.24 -22.47
N VAL A 47 3.43 2.36 -21.83
CA VAL A 47 4.46 3.27 -22.37
C VAL A 47 5.82 2.59 -22.43
N LEU A 48 6.21 1.91 -21.35
CA LEU A 48 7.49 1.17 -21.30
C LEU A 48 7.58 0.09 -22.39
N GLU A 49 6.46 -0.56 -22.69
CA GLU A 49 6.37 -1.54 -23.78
C GLU A 49 6.41 -0.90 -25.17
N ARG A 50 5.52 0.06 -25.42
CA ARG A 50 5.30 0.61 -26.75
C ARG A 50 6.41 1.58 -27.17
N ASP A 51 6.79 2.50 -26.27
CA ASP A 51 7.65 3.64 -26.61
C ASP A 51 9.13 3.36 -26.27
N PHE A 52 9.38 2.48 -25.29
CA PHE A 52 10.75 2.10 -24.90
C PHE A 52 11.11 0.64 -25.25
N ALA A 53 10.19 -0.11 -25.86
CA ALA A 53 10.37 -1.49 -26.29
C ALA A 53 10.88 -2.44 -25.19
N LEU A 54 10.53 -2.16 -23.90
CA LEU A 54 10.95 -3.03 -22.79
C LEU A 54 10.24 -4.38 -22.88
N ALA A 55 11.02 -5.45 -22.81
CA ALA A 55 10.48 -6.81 -22.73
C ALA A 55 9.68 -7.04 -21.44
N ALA A 56 8.81 -8.03 -21.42
CA ALA A 56 7.94 -8.34 -20.27
C ALA A 56 8.74 -8.52 -18.96
N ALA A 57 9.89 -9.20 -19.02
CA ALA A 57 10.76 -9.40 -17.86
C ALA A 57 11.32 -8.08 -17.30
N GLN A 58 11.67 -7.14 -18.17
CA GLN A 58 12.16 -5.81 -17.76
C GLN A 58 11.05 -4.97 -17.12
N ARG A 59 9.82 -5.03 -17.65
CA ARG A 59 8.65 -4.36 -17.05
C ARG A 59 8.31 -4.96 -15.68
N GLN A 60 8.43 -6.28 -15.52
CA GLN A 60 8.25 -6.94 -14.23
C GLN A 60 9.33 -6.50 -13.23
N GLN A 61 10.58 -6.41 -13.66
CA GLN A 61 11.69 -5.90 -12.84
C GLN A 61 11.46 -4.44 -12.41
N TRP A 62 10.99 -3.58 -13.32
CA TRP A 62 10.60 -2.21 -13.01
C TRP A 62 9.54 -2.16 -11.90
N THR A 63 8.47 -2.96 -12.05
CA THR A 63 7.38 -3.02 -11.09
C THR A 63 7.87 -3.45 -9.70
N ARG A 64 8.68 -4.51 -9.63
CA ARG A 64 9.27 -5.00 -8.37
C ARG A 64 10.15 -3.93 -7.73
N LEU A 65 11.04 -3.32 -8.48
CA LEU A 65 11.96 -2.29 -8.00
C LEU A 65 11.24 -1.16 -7.26
N TRP A 66 10.18 -0.63 -7.85
CA TRP A 66 9.46 0.50 -7.26
C TRP A 66 8.60 0.09 -6.07
N MET A 67 8.03 -1.11 -6.07
CA MET A 67 7.36 -1.66 -4.90
C MET A 67 8.33 -1.87 -3.74
N GLU A 68 9.47 -2.49 -3.98
CA GLU A 68 10.50 -2.76 -2.95
C GLU A 68 11.01 -1.46 -2.33
N ARG A 69 11.32 -0.45 -3.14
CA ARG A 69 11.75 0.86 -2.66
C ARG A 69 10.69 1.54 -1.79
N GLY A 70 9.45 1.53 -2.24
CA GLY A 70 8.35 2.12 -1.49
C GLY A 70 8.07 1.38 -0.17
N PHE A 71 8.07 0.06 -0.18
CA PHE A 71 7.89 -0.74 1.04
C PHE A 71 9.04 -0.57 2.03
N ALA A 72 10.29 -0.46 1.55
CA ALA A 72 11.44 -0.18 2.42
C ALA A 72 11.31 1.20 3.11
N ALA A 73 10.88 2.21 2.35
CA ALA A 73 10.63 3.54 2.91
C ALA A 73 9.48 3.54 3.93
N LEU A 74 8.39 2.83 3.60
CA LEU A 74 7.24 2.69 4.49
C LEU A 74 7.61 1.94 5.78
N GLU A 75 8.26 0.78 5.69
CA GLU A 75 8.70 -0.01 6.85
C GLU A 75 9.62 0.79 7.76
N THR A 76 10.55 1.56 7.17
CA THR A 76 11.45 2.44 7.94
C THR A 76 10.68 3.47 8.75
N ARG A 77 9.64 4.08 8.17
CA ARG A 77 8.77 5.02 8.88
C ARG A 77 7.97 4.33 9.98
N LEU A 78 7.30 3.22 9.64
CA LEU A 78 6.49 2.48 10.60
C LEU A 78 7.31 1.94 11.78
N ALA A 79 8.57 1.54 11.55
CA ALA A 79 9.45 1.04 12.60
C ALA A 79 9.93 2.13 13.57
N ARG A 80 10.05 3.37 13.10
CA ARG A 80 10.55 4.51 13.91
C ARG A 80 9.46 5.21 14.70
N ASP A 81 8.22 5.18 14.20
CA ASP A 81 7.14 5.98 14.75
C ASP A 81 6.44 5.25 15.90
N ALA A 82 6.40 5.87 17.07
CA ALA A 82 5.71 5.36 18.26
C ALA A 82 4.19 5.20 18.05
N GLN A 83 3.60 5.95 17.11
CA GLN A 83 2.18 5.86 16.76
C GLN A 83 1.82 4.64 15.93
N THR A 84 2.80 3.87 15.45
CA THR A 84 2.54 2.62 14.75
C THR A 84 2.11 1.56 15.75
N GLY A 85 0.90 1.02 15.56
CA GLY A 85 0.32 -0.04 16.39
C GLY A 85 0.13 -1.32 15.58
N ARG A 86 -1.06 -1.92 15.72
CA ARG A 86 -1.49 -3.08 14.89
C ARG A 86 -1.66 -2.71 13.42
N PHE A 87 -1.93 -1.45 13.14
CA PHE A 87 -2.09 -0.86 11.81
C PHE A 87 -1.04 0.22 11.58
N CYS A 88 -1.07 0.86 10.44
CA CYS A 88 -0.14 1.93 10.09
C CYS A 88 -0.16 3.09 11.11
N HIS A 89 -1.31 3.32 11.75
CA HIS A 89 -1.48 4.29 12.83
C HIS A 89 -2.44 3.74 13.88
N GLY A 90 -1.92 3.44 15.07
CA GLY A 90 -2.71 2.90 16.18
C GLY A 90 -3.22 1.46 15.95
N ASP A 91 -4.32 1.12 16.63
CA ASP A 91 -4.83 -0.24 16.71
C ASP A 91 -6.14 -0.47 15.94
N ALA A 92 -6.58 0.53 15.19
CA ALA A 92 -7.72 0.46 14.26
C ALA A 92 -7.25 0.72 12.80
N PRO A 93 -7.91 0.09 11.80
CA PRO A 93 -7.58 0.34 10.41
C PRO A 93 -7.90 1.78 10.02
N GLY A 94 -6.99 2.43 9.25
CA GLY A 94 -7.14 3.80 8.81
C GLY A 94 -6.92 3.97 7.31
N LEU A 95 -6.90 5.23 6.86
CA LEU A 95 -6.71 5.58 5.45
C LEU A 95 -5.44 4.98 4.87
N ALA A 96 -4.32 5.01 5.61
CA ALA A 96 -3.06 4.45 5.16
C ALA A 96 -3.15 2.94 4.88
N ASP A 97 -3.90 2.21 5.72
CA ASP A 97 -4.11 0.77 5.56
C ASP A 97 -4.99 0.47 4.34
N CYS A 98 -6.03 1.28 4.12
CA CYS A 98 -6.90 1.14 2.96
C CYS A 98 -6.15 1.29 1.63
N VAL A 99 -5.12 2.14 1.58
CA VAL A 99 -4.27 2.33 0.40
C VAL A 99 -3.19 1.26 0.30
N LEU A 100 -2.64 0.83 1.43
CA LEU A 100 -1.55 -0.16 1.47
C LEU A 100 -2.02 -1.58 1.10
N ILE A 101 -3.18 -2.02 1.59
CA ILE A 101 -3.65 -3.40 1.39
C ILE A 101 -3.73 -3.80 -0.10
N PRO A 102 -4.34 -3.00 -1.00
CA PRO A 102 -4.35 -3.32 -2.42
C PRO A 102 -2.94 -3.40 -3.03
N GLN A 103 -2.01 -2.57 -2.54
CA GLN A 103 -0.63 -2.59 -3.02
C GLN A 103 0.13 -3.84 -2.55
N LEU A 104 -0.13 -4.32 -1.34
CA LEU A 104 0.41 -5.61 -0.87
C LEU A 104 -0.14 -6.79 -1.67
N TYR A 105 -1.43 -6.76 -2.01
CA TYR A 105 -2.01 -7.76 -2.93
C TYR A 105 -1.33 -7.73 -4.30
N ASN A 106 -1.09 -6.54 -4.84
CA ASN A 106 -0.37 -6.35 -6.09
C ASN A 106 1.07 -6.87 -6.01
N ALA A 107 1.76 -6.63 -4.89
CA ALA A 107 3.11 -7.15 -4.65
C ALA A 107 3.17 -8.69 -4.70
N HIS A 108 2.20 -9.38 -4.14
CA HIS A 108 2.09 -10.83 -4.28
C HIS A 108 1.92 -11.27 -5.73
N ARG A 109 1.13 -10.54 -6.52
CA ARG A 109 0.92 -10.83 -7.95
C ARG A 109 2.21 -10.72 -8.75
N PHE A 110 3.09 -9.79 -8.39
CA PHE A 110 4.38 -9.57 -9.02
C PHE A 110 5.53 -10.32 -8.33
N GLU A 111 5.22 -11.22 -7.38
CA GLU A 111 6.19 -12.06 -6.67
C GLU A 111 7.27 -11.24 -5.94
N VAL A 112 6.90 -10.08 -5.40
CA VAL A 112 7.76 -9.29 -4.53
C VAL A 112 7.92 -10.01 -3.19
N ASP A 113 9.15 -10.20 -2.72
CA ASP A 113 9.40 -10.74 -1.39
C ASP A 113 8.99 -9.73 -0.31
N LEU A 114 7.96 -10.09 0.46
CA LEU A 114 7.46 -9.27 1.57
C LEU A 114 8.10 -9.64 2.92
N ALA A 115 8.99 -10.63 2.97
CA ALA A 115 9.61 -11.05 4.22
C ALA A 115 10.40 -9.92 4.93
N PRO A 116 11.13 -9.05 4.23
CA PRO A 116 11.85 -7.93 4.84
C PRO A 116 10.93 -6.89 5.51
N TYR A 117 9.65 -6.80 5.10
CA TYR A 117 8.70 -5.76 5.53
C TYR A 117 7.70 -6.24 6.59
N ARG A 118 8.01 -7.34 7.28
CA ARG A 118 7.09 -7.99 8.23
C ARG A 118 7.12 -7.42 9.64
N THR A 119 8.07 -6.55 9.98
CA THR A 119 8.26 -6.11 11.36
C THR A 119 7.06 -5.32 11.88
N ARG A 120 6.53 -4.42 11.08
CA ARG A 120 5.37 -3.58 11.42
C ARG A 120 4.14 -3.84 10.55
N MET A 121 4.33 -4.23 9.28
CA MET A 121 3.23 -4.58 8.37
C MET A 121 2.72 -6.01 8.54
N ARG A 122 3.15 -6.76 9.56
CA ARG A 122 2.86 -8.19 9.74
C ARG A 122 1.37 -8.53 9.71
N ALA A 123 0.54 -7.77 10.41
CA ALA A 123 -0.90 -8.02 10.47
C ALA A 123 -1.57 -7.78 9.09
N LEU A 124 -1.13 -6.74 8.38
CA LEU A 124 -1.63 -6.39 7.05
C LEU A 124 -1.19 -7.41 5.99
N VAL A 125 0.07 -7.84 6.01
CA VAL A 125 0.58 -8.90 5.11
C VAL A 125 -0.16 -10.22 5.34
N ALA A 126 -0.43 -10.58 6.59
CA ALA A 126 -1.20 -11.78 6.91
C ALA A 126 -2.66 -11.71 6.43
N SER A 127 -3.28 -10.53 6.43
CA SER A 127 -4.64 -10.33 5.90
C SER A 127 -4.70 -10.51 4.37
N THR A 128 -3.73 -10.00 3.64
CA THR A 128 -3.67 -10.17 2.17
C THR A 128 -3.42 -11.62 1.74
N SER A 129 -2.67 -12.38 2.52
CA SER A 129 -2.46 -13.81 2.28
C SER A 129 -3.76 -14.61 2.41
N ARG A 130 -4.62 -14.27 3.38
CA ARG A 130 -5.95 -14.89 3.53
C ARG A 130 -6.90 -14.54 2.37
N MET A 131 -6.82 -13.32 1.81
CA MET A 131 -7.62 -12.91 0.64
C MET A 131 -7.30 -13.74 -0.60
N ARG A 132 -6.06 -14.21 -0.77
CA ARG A 132 -5.68 -15.12 -1.88
C ARG A 132 -6.26 -16.51 -1.74
N SER A 133 -6.49 -16.97 -0.52
CA SER A 133 -7.02 -18.32 -0.22
C SER A 133 -8.54 -18.37 -0.29
N ALA A 134 -9.23 -17.24 -0.41
CA ALA A 134 -10.67 -17.21 -0.60
C ALA A 134 -11.03 -17.70 -2.01
N PRO A 135 -12.02 -18.59 -2.17
CA PRO A 135 -12.48 -19.01 -3.49
C PRO A 135 -12.97 -17.78 -4.25
N GLN A 136 -12.37 -17.54 -5.42
CA GLN A 136 -12.87 -16.50 -6.32
C GLN A 136 -14.22 -16.99 -6.85
N SER A 137 -15.28 -16.24 -6.58
CA SER A 137 -16.57 -16.49 -7.21
C SER A 137 -16.37 -16.40 -8.73
N PRO A 138 -16.87 -17.37 -9.50
CA PRO A 138 -16.79 -17.32 -10.97
C PRO A 138 -17.55 -16.08 -11.49
N PRO A 139 -17.16 -15.56 -12.66
CA PRO A 139 -17.75 -14.37 -13.26
C PRO A 139 -19.22 -14.56 -13.60
#